data_98238de5bc0923b3afe44caa2991ec68
#
_entry.id   98238de5bc0923b3afe44caa2991ec68
#
_cell.length_a   1.000
_cell.length_b   1.000
_cell.length_c   1.000
_cell.angle_alpha   90.00
_cell.angle_beta   90.00
_cell.angle_gamma   90.00
#
_symmetry.space_group_name_H-M   'P 1'
#
loop_
_entity.id
_entity.type
_entity.pdbx_description
1 polymer ?
#
loop_
_entity_poly.entity_id
_entity_poly.type
_entity_poly.pdbx_seq_one_letter_code
_entity_poly.pdbx_strand_id
1 'polypeptide(L)'
;LSYGSSLREAVAAPGTTPLIGVYDMYSASVAADHYDGMFVSGFGFAASYYGLPDIGFIAWPDMVAFVQRLRGAFPRHHLLVDI
;
A
#
# COMPACT_ATOMS: atom_id res chain seq x y z
N LEU A 1 -10.83 6.40 -15.60
CA LEU A 1 -9.61 6.83 -14.90
C LEU A 1 -8.79 5.64 -14.49
N SER A 2 -7.48 5.78 -14.58
CA SER A 2 -6.55 4.78 -14.03
C SER A 2 -6.41 5.01 -12.52
N TYR A 3 -5.87 4.02 -11.84
CA TYR A 3 -5.59 4.14 -10.41
C TYR A 3 -4.59 5.26 -10.13
N GLY A 4 -3.56 5.38 -10.96
CA GLY A 4 -2.57 6.44 -10.81
C GLY A 4 -3.15 7.83 -11.03
N SER A 5 -4.08 7.98 -11.96
CA SER A 5 -4.77 9.25 -12.19
C SER A 5 -5.61 9.65 -10.99
N SER A 6 -6.28 8.68 -10.37
CA SER A 6 -7.11 8.93 -9.19
C SER A 6 -6.25 9.44 -8.02
N LEU A 7 -5.10 8.83 -7.78
CA LEU A 7 -4.18 9.29 -6.73
C LEU A 7 -3.65 10.69 -7.05
N ARG A 8 -3.29 10.94 -8.31
CA ARG A 8 -2.78 12.25 -8.72
C ARG A 8 -3.80 13.35 -8.48
N GLU A 9 -5.07 13.08 -8.78
CA GLU A 9 -6.14 14.04 -8.51
C GLU A 9 -6.31 14.30 -7.02
N ALA A 10 -6.25 13.25 -6.20
CA ALA A 10 -6.38 13.40 -4.76
C ALA A 10 -5.25 14.24 -4.18
N VAL A 11 -4.02 14.02 -4.63
CA VAL A 11 -2.85 14.76 -4.15
C VAL A 11 -2.90 16.22 -4.60
N ALA A 12 -3.42 16.50 -5.79
CA ALA A 12 -3.54 17.86 -6.31
C ALA A 12 -4.67 18.65 -5.67
N ALA A 13 -5.63 17.99 -5.05
CA ALA A 13 -6.77 18.67 -4.41
C ALA A 13 -6.31 19.42 -3.15
N PRO A 14 -7.04 20.48 -2.74
CA PRO A 14 -6.72 21.17 -1.49
C PRO A 14 -6.80 20.25 -0.28
N GLY A 15 -5.95 20.52 0.70
CA GLY A 15 -5.93 19.75 1.94
C GLY A 15 -4.87 18.67 1.93
N THR A 16 -5.00 17.75 2.89
CA THR A 16 -4.04 16.66 3.10
C THR A 16 -4.64 15.33 2.65
N THR A 17 -3.87 14.52 1.95
CA THR A 17 -4.25 13.16 1.59
C THR A 17 -3.43 12.19 2.42
N PRO A 18 -3.96 11.68 3.54
CA PRO A 18 -3.20 10.76 4.38
C PRO A 18 -3.13 9.37 3.74
N LEU A 19 -1.94 8.76 3.79
CA LEU A 19 -1.71 7.41 3.34
C LEU A 19 -1.18 6.62 4.54
N ILE A 20 -1.99 5.73 5.06
CA ILE A 20 -1.62 4.94 6.24
C ILE A 20 -0.74 3.75 5.83
N GLY A 21 0.34 3.53 6.57
CA GLY A 21 1.22 2.40 6.31
C GLY A 21 0.54 1.08 6.63
N VAL A 22 0.58 0.14 5.67
CA VAL A 22 0.05 -1.21 5.86
C VAL A 22 1.14 -2.21 5.50
N TYR A 23 1.09 -3.39 6.09
CA TYR A 23 2.13 -4.39 5.90
C TYR A 23 1.58 -5.80 5.70
N ASP A 24 0.28 -6.00 5.86
CA ASP A 24 -0.40 -7.27 5.57
C ASP A 24 -1.87 -7.00 5.30
N MET A 25 -2.60 -8.05 4.97
CA MET A 25 -4.03 -7.91 4.66
C MET A 25 -4.84 -7.53 5.90
N TYR A 26 -4.41 -7.96 7.07
CA TYR A 26 -5.11 -7.62 8.30
C TYR A 26 -5.01 -6.12 8.60
N SER A 27 -3.81 -5.56 8.58
CA SER A 27 -3.63 -4.13 8.81
C SER A 27 -4.34 -3.30 7.75
N ALA A 28 -4.33 -3.76 6.50
CA ALA A 28 -5.04 -3.10 5.41
C ALA A 28 -6.55 -3.11 5.62
N SER A 29 -7.11 -4.22 6.10
CA SER A 29 -8.55 -4.32 6.37
C SER A 29 -8.99 -3.34 7.44
N VAL A 30 -8.19 -3.18 8.48
CA VAL A 30 -8.50 -2.21 9.55
C VAL A 30 -8.36 -0.79 9.01
N ALA A 31 -7.28 -0.51 8.28
CA ALA A 31 -7.01 0.83 7.76
C ALA A 31 -8.06 1.27 6.72
N ALA A 32 -8.57 0.35 5.92
CA ALA A 32 -9.52 0.65 4.85
C ALA A 32 -10.81 1.30 5.35
N ASP A 33 -11.19 1.02 6.59
CA ASP A 33 -12.40 1.59 7.18
C ASP A 33 -12.21 3.04 7.61
N HIS A 34 -10.98 3.52 7.69
CA HIS A 34 -10.67 4.84 8.25
C HIS A 34 -9.90 5.75 7.28
N TYR A 35 -9.28 5.21 6.25
CA TYR A 35 -8.43 5.95 5.34
C TYR A 35 -8.73 5.58 3.89
N ASP A 36 -8.61 6.56 3.00
CA ASP A 36 -8.83 6.36 1.57
C ASP A 36 -7.56 5.91 0.85
N GLY A 37 -6.41 5.96 1.51
CA GLY A 37 -5.15 5.62 0.90
C GLY A 37 -4.27 4.79 1.82
N MET A 38 -3.46 3.93 1.20
CA MET A 38 -2.54 3.04 1.90
C MET A 38 -1.14 3.21 1.35
N PHE A 39 -0.16 3.11 2.22
CA PHE A 39 1.25 3.12 1.84
C PHE A 39 1.84 1.74 2.11
N VAL A 40 2.37 1.10 1.07
CA VAL A 40 3.03 -0.19 1.19
C VAL A 40 4.53 0.05 1.30
N SER A 41 5.07 -0.09 2.50
CA SER A 41 6.48 0.13 2.78
C SER A 41 7.27 -1.16 2.59
N GLY A 42 8.40 -1.06 1.88
CA GLY A 42 9.31 -2.18 1.75
C GLY A 42 9.80 -2.66 3.12
N PHE A 43 10.09 -1.73 4.02
CA PHE A 43 10.48 -2.08 5.38
C PHE A 43 9.38 -2.86 6.10
N GLY A 44 8.14 -2.36 6.06
CA GLY A 44 7.03 -3.03 6.72
C GLY A 44 6.76 -4.42 6.14
N PHE A 45 6.86 -4.56 4.83
CA PHE A 45 6.68 -5.84 4.15
C PHE A 45 7.79 -6.82 4.53
N ALA A 46 9.04 -6.37 4.51
CA ALA A 46 10.17 -7.24 4.88
C ALA A 46 10.04 -7.73 6.32
N ALA A 47 9.71 -6.82 7.24
CA ALA A 47 9.58 -7.17 8.65
C ALA A 47 8.42 -8.13 8.90
N SER A 48 7.29 -7.89 8.24
CA SER A 48 6.06 -8.65 8.49
C SER A 48 6.03 -9.98 7.75
N TYR A 49 6.46 -9.99 6.48
CA TYR A 49 6.35 -11.18 5.64
C TYR A 49 7.54 -12.11 5.82
N TYR A 50 8.76 -11.55 5.85
CA TYR A 50 9.97 -12.35 5.99
C TYR A 50 10.55 -12.38 7.40
N GLY A 51 10.21 -11.39 8.23
CA GLY A 51 10.87 -11.17 9.51
C GLY A 51 12.32 -10.74 9.35
N LEU A 52 12.61 -10.01 8.25
CA LEU A 52 13.97 -9.61 7.88
C LEU A 52 14.07 -8.09 7.75
N PRO A 53 15.29 -7.52 7.84
CA PRO A 53 15.49 -6.10 7.61
C PRO A 53 15.32 -5.73 6.13
N ASP A 54 15.04 -4.45 5.88
CA ASP A 54 14.84 -3.93 4.52
C ASP A 54 16.18 -3.60 3.88
N ILE A 55 16.92 -4.62 3.48
CA ILE A 55 18.22 -4.47 2.83
C ILE A 55 18.37 -5.41 1.64
N GLY A 56 17.34 -5.46 0.79
CA GLY A 56 17.41 -6.22 -0.45
C GLY A 56 16.95 -7.67 -0.36
N PHE A 57 16.25 -8.04 0.71
CA PHE A 57 15.76 -9.41 0.89
C PHE A 57 14.37 -9.63 0.27
N ILE A 58 13.68 -8.57 -0.17
CA ILE A 58 12.33 -8.70 -0.69
C ILE A 58 12.38 -9.21 -2.13
N ALA A 59 11.70 -10.31 -2.38
CA ALA A 59 11.55 -10.84 -3.73
C ALA A 59 10.40 -10.12 -4.44
N TRP A 60 10.62 -9.69 -5.68
CA TRP A 60 9.61 -9.03 -6.49
C TRP A 60 8.30 -9.78 -6.60
N PRO A 61 8.30 -11.12 -6.86
CA PRO A 61 7.04 -11.84 -6.96
C PRO A 61 6.20 -11.77 -5.69
N ASP A 62 6.83 -11.76 -4.52
CA ASP A 62 6.10 -11.65 -3.26
C ASP A 62 5.45 -10.29 -3.10
N MET A 63 6.19 -9.21 -3.42
CA MET A 63 5.66 -7.86 -3.35
C MET A 63 4.52 -7.65 -4.35
N VAL A 64 4.69 -8.14 -5.57
CA VAL A 64 3.66 -8.02 -6.60
C VAL A 64 2.40 -8.77 -6.18
N ALA A 65 2.54 -9.98 -5.64
CA ALA A 65 1.40 -10.77 -5.18
C ALA A 65 0.65 -10.06 -4.05
N PHE A 66 1.37 -9.46 -3.13
CA PHE A 66 0.75 -8.72 -2.04
C PHE A 66 -0.01 -7.49 -2.55
N VAL A 67 0.60 -6.71 -3.44
CA VAL A 67 -0.04 -5.53 -4.01
C VAL A 67 -1.27 -5.90 -4.84
N GLN A 68 -1.20 -6.98 -5.61
CA GLN A 68 -2.36 -7.48 -6.35
C GLN A 68 -3.50 -7.87 -5.43
N ARG A 69 -3.18 -8.49 -4.31
CA ARG A 69 -4.19 -8.87 -3.32
C ARG A 69 -4.82 -7.65 -2.68
N LEU A 70 -4.02 -6.63 -2.36
CA LEU A 70 -4.53 -5.37 -1.86
C LEU A 70 -5.47 -4.69 -2.85
N ARG A 71 -5.06 -4.63 -4.12
CA ARG A 71 -5.88 -3.98 -5.14
C ARG A 71 -7.20 -4.74 -5.36
N GLY A 72 -7.16 -6.06 -5.32
CA GLY A 72 -8.37 -6.86 -5.47
C GLY A 72 -9.35 -6.67 -4.32
N ALA A 73 -8.84 -6.54 -3.11
CA ALA A 73 -9.67 -6.38 -1.92
C ALA A 73 -10.16 -4.93 -1.74
N PHE A 74 -9.35 -3.95 -2.17
CA PHE A 74 -9.65 -2.53 -1.94
C PHE A 74 -9.53 -1.74 -3.25
N PRO A 75 -10.49 -1.94 -4.19
CA PRO A 75 -10.35 -1.39 -5.55
C PRO A 75 -10.49 0.13 -5.61
N ARG A 76 -11.01 0.77 -4.57
CA ARG A 76 -11.23 2.22 -4.56
C ARG A 76 -10.19 2.99 -3.76
N HIS A 77 -9.33 2.30 -3.04
CA HIS A 77 -8.32 2.94 -2.21
C HIS A 77 -7.12 3.33 -3.06
N HIS A 78 -6.48 4.42 -2.68
CA HIS A 78 -5.19 4.80 -3.27
C HIS A 78 -4.11 3.92 -2.69
N LEU A 79 -3.21 3.45 -3.54
CA LEU A 79 -2.07 2.64 -3.12
C LEU A 79 -0.78 3.31 -3.59
N LEU A 80 0.12 3.57 -2.66
CA LEU A 80 1.46 4.05 -2.96
C LEU A 80 2.44 3.00 -2.45
N VAL A 81 3.26 2.47 -3.35
CA VAL A 81 4.16 1.36 -3.03
C VAL A 81 5.59 1.86 -3.08
N ASP A 82 6.32 1.67 -2.00
CA ASP A 82 7.74 1.99 -1.92
C ASP A 82 8.55 0.73 -2.25
N ILE A 83 9.29 0.82 -3.29
CA ILE A 83 10.13 -0.26 -3.79
C ILE A 83 11.59 0.20 -3.80
#